data_6bcdaa42ad1b1d0852a2954170461d2b
#
_entry.id   6bcdaa42ad1b1d0852a2954170461d2b
#
_cell.length_a   1.000
_cell.length_b   1.000
_cell.length_c   1.000
_cell.angle_alpha   90.00
_cell.angle_beta   90.00
_cell.angle_gamma   90.00
#
_symmetry.space_group_name_H-M   'P 1'
#
loop_
_entity.id
_entity.type
_entity.pdbx_description
1 polymer ?
#
loop_
_entity_poly.entity_id
_entity_poly.type
_entity_poly.pdbx_seq_one_letter_code
_entity_poly.pdbx_strand_id
1 'polypeptide(L)'
;SFEGWSVVGTQDTVLNGMSEAPKHVKKAVEVRRTMRRARRGRKCWRRPARFNNRLSGRRFLPPSTFARWNAKVRILDQLRKVLPITAVVVEDVAAVTKKHCTRWNTNFSPLEVGKQWFYRTIRGLGLTLHLRTGYETKALRDRFSLKKISQKSKPVFAAHAVDAWVMAADVSGAERPTEQGLYYWTPIRFFRRQLHRLQPETGGIRKPYGGTRSLGLTRGTLVRHIKHGLTYIGGTLKGKVSLHSAVTGKRVTQSAKGEDCTPLTRIAWRTTRYAGIGRRHSSPGLNRGSPACSL
;
A
#
# COMPACT_ATOMS: atom_id res chain seq x y z
N SER A 1 -3.34 4.27 9.08
CA SER A 1 -2.39 3.18 9.38
C SER A 1 -1.36 3.10 8.27
N PHE A 2 -0.14 2.89 8.64
CA PHE A 2 0.99 2.68 7.75
C PHE A 2 1.57 1.29 8.01
N GLU A 3 2.14 0.70 6.99
CA GLU A 3 2.94 -0.52 7.07
C GLU A 3 4.40 -0.10 6.90
N GLY A 4 5.21 -0.25 7.94
CA GLY A 4 6.66 -0.04 7.88
C GLY A 4 7.35 -1.27 7.32
N TRP A 5 8.41 -1.06 6.53
CA TRP A 5 9.23 -2.12 5.98
C TRP A 5 10.68 -1.65 5.82
N SER A 6 11.59 -2.60 5.83
CA SER A 6 13.01 -2.37 5.60
C SER A 6 13.59 -3.54 4.81
N VAL A 7 14.56 -3.27 3.96
CA VAL A 7 15.37 -4.26 3.27
C VAL A 7 16.80 -4.06 3.71
N VAL A 8 17.38 -5.11 4.28
CA VAL A 8 18.71 -5.10 4.90
C VAL A 8 19.52 -6.24 4.32
N GLY A 9 20.71 -5.93 3.85
CA GLY A 9 21.74 -6.91 3.48
C GLY A 9 22.63 -7.24 4.68
N THR A 10 23.66 -8.03 4.45
CA THR A 10 24.61 -8.44 5.50
C THR A 10 25.42 -7.28 6.07
N GLN A 11 25.69 -6.27 5.27
CA GLN A 11 26.51 -5.11 5.68
C GLN A 11 25.71 -3.79 5.65
N ASP A 12 24.72 -3.67 4.77
CA ASP A 12 24.09 -2.40 4.47
C ASP A 12 22.58 -2.41 4.62
N THR A 13 22.04 -1.25 5.01
CA THR A 13 20.64 -0.93 4.83
C THR A 13 20.38 -0.57 3.37
N VAL A 14 19.66 -1.41 2.65
CA VAL A 14 19.36 -1.17 1.23
C VAL A 14 18.24 -0.14 1.08
N LEU A 15 17.11 -0.36 1.74
CA LEU A 15 15.95 0.52 1.66
C LEU A 15 15.15 0.48 2.96
N ASN A 16 14.68 1.66 3.38
CA ASN A 16 13.65 1.77 4.42
C ASN A 16 12.41 2.41 3.85
N GLY A 17 11.25 1.95 4.26
CA GLY A 17 10.04 2.54 3.75
C GLY A 17 8.82 2.39 4.62
N MET A 18 7.82 3.17 4.25
CA MET A 18 6.47 3.05 4.77
C MET A 18 5.46 3.12 3.63
N SER A 19 4.38 2.38 3.76
CA SER A 19 3.32 2.34 2.78
C SER A 19 1.97 2.61 3.42
N GLU A 20 1.09 3.31 2.73
CA GLU A 20 -0.28 3.48 3.22
C GLU A 20 -1.06 2.17 3.19
N ALA A 21 -1.64 1.80 4.32
CA ALA A 21 -2.61 0.71 4.38
C ALA A 21 -3.86 1.05 3.56
N PRO A 22 -4.56 0.08 2.97
CA PRO A 22 -5.71 0.31 2.09
C PRO A 22 -6.97 0.75 2.85
N LYS A 23 -6.97 1.98 3.38
CA LYS A 23 -8.04 2.60 4.18
C LYS A 23 -9.39 2.63 3.46
N HIS A 24 -9.37 2.79 2.13
CA HIS A 24 -10.58 2.90 1.31
C HIS A 24 -11.44 1.63 1.29
N VAL A 25 -10.89 0.48 1.63
CA VAL A 25 -11.61 -0.80 1.55
C VAL A 25 -12.75 -0.87 2.55
N LYS A 26 -12.55 -0.40 3.79
CA LYS A 26 -13.61 -0.33 4.81
C LYS A 26 -14.78 0.50 4.31
N LYS A 27 -14.52 1.73 3.85
CA LYS A 27 -15.56 2.64 3.31
C LYS A 27 -16.28 2.02 2.10
N ALA A 28 -15.55 1.39 1.18
CA ALA A 28 -16.13 0.73 0.01
C ALA A 28 -17.06 -0.45 0.40
N VAL A 29 -16.71 -1.22 1.41
CA VAL A 29 -17.55 -2.31 1.93
C VAL A 29 -18.81 -1.76 2.59
N GLU A 30 -18.70 -0.70 3.37
CA GLU A 30 -19.83 -0.02 4.01
C GLU A 30 -20.81 0.54 2.97
N VAL A 31 -20.33 1.28 1.97
CA VAL A 31 -21.16 1.79 0.87
C VAL A 31 -21.87 0.67 0.14
N ARG A 32 -21.19 -0.44 -0.18
CA ARG A 32 -21.83 -1.60 -0.81
C ARG A 32 -22.89 -2.25 0.08
N ARG A 33 -22.68 -2.28 1.39
CA ARG A 33 -23.66 -2.77 2.36
C ARG A 33 -24.91 -1.89 2.36
N THR A 34 -24.74 -0.59 2.40
CA THR A 34 -25.85 0.39 2.37
C THR A 34 -26.64 0.30 1.07
N MET A 35 -25.96 0.22 -0.08
CA MET A 35 -26.63 0.05 -1.38
C MET A 35 -27.42 -1.26 -1.46
N ARG A 36 -26.89 -2.35 -0.92
CA ARG A 36 -27.63 -3.63 -0.87
C ARG A 36 -28.86 -3.55 0.03
N ARG A 37 -28.78 -2.85 1.15
CA ARG A 37 -29.92 -2.60 2.04
C ARG A 37 -30.99 -1.76 1.32
N ALA A 38 -30.61 -0.67 0.68
CA ALA A 38 -31.52 0.20 -0.05
C ALA A 38 -32.26 -0.55 -1.18
N ARG A 39 -31.55 -1.38 -1.95
CA ARG A 39 -32.18 -2.22 -2.99
C ARG A 39 -33.20 -3.20 -2.41
N ARG A 40 -32.89 -3.81 -1.30
CA ARG A 40 -33.82 -4.75 -0.63
C ARG A 40 -35.06 -4.06 -0.08
N GLY A 41 -34.88 -2.85 0.49
CA GLY A 41 -35.99 -2.06 1.03
C GLY A 41 -36.94 -1.52 -0.04
N ARG A 42 -36.43 -1.20 -1.23
CA ARG A 42 -37.26 -0.53 -2.26
C ARG A 42 -37.86 -1.46 -3.32
N LYS A 43 -37.03 -2.29 -3.96
CA LYS A 43 -37.46 -3.03 -5.16
C LYS A 43 -37.22 -4.54 -5.09
N CYS A 44 -36.49 -5.03 -4.14
CA CYS A 44 -36.10 -6.44 -4.04
C CYS A 44 -36.46 -7.06 -2.71
N TRP A 45 -37.52 -6.57 -2.08
CA TRP A 45 -38.04 -7.14 -0.83
C TRP A 45 -38.36 -8.64 -0.94
N ARG A 46 -38.70 -9.13 -2.15
CA ARG A 46 -38.95 -10.53 -2.44
C ARG A 46 -37.69 -11.42 -2.41
N ARG A 47 -36.50 -10.81 -2.50
CA ARG A 47 -35.25 -11.58 -2.36
C ARG A 47 -34.88 -11.65 -0.90
N PRO A 48 -34.92 -12.84 -0.28
CA PRO A 48 -34.47 -12.99 1.09
C PRO A 48 -33.05 -12.47 1.24
N ALA A 49 -32.72 -11.95 2.41
CA ALA A 49 -31.40 -11.52 2.72
C ALA A 49 -30.42 -12.70 2.52
N ARG A 50 -29.56 -12.63 1.52
CA ARG A 50 -28.59 -13.68 1.22
C ARG A 50 -27.43 -13.66 2.22
N PHE A 51 -27.73 -13.88 3.48
CA PHE A 51 -26.70 -14.00 4.51
C PHE A 51 -25.94 -15.33 4.36
N ASN A 52 -26.59 -16.34 3.83
CA ASN A 52 -26.07 -17.70 3.73
C ASN A 52 -25.27 -17.98 2.45
N ASN A 53 -25.24 -17.06 1.48
CA ASN A 53 -24.48 -17.22 0.23
C ASN A 53 -23.00 -16.81 0.36
N ARG A 54 -22.52 -16.53 1.55
CA ARG A 54 -21.09 -16.33 1.77
C ARG A 54 -20.53 -17.71 2.09
N LEU A 55 -19.43 -18.05 1.41
CA LEU A 55 -18.60 -19.16 1.84
C LEU A 55 -18.23 -18.91 3.30
N SER A 56 -18.97 -19.55 4.20
CA SER A 56 -18.77 -19.48 5.64
C SER A 56 -17.81 -20.57 6.13
N GLY A 57 -17.01 -21.12 5.22
CA GLY A 57 -15.99 -22.09 5.56
C GLY A 57 -15.05 -21.53 6.63
N ARG A 58 -14.58 -22.41 7.52
CA ARG A 58 -13.70 -22.11 8.67
C ARG A 58 -12.44 -21.30 8.32
N ARG A 59 -12.14 -21.07 7.05
CA ARG A 59 -10.95 -20.36 6.54
C ARG A 59 -11.30 -19.19 5.62
N PHE A 60 -12.53 -18.68 5.70
CA PHE A 60 -12.95 -17.54 4.89
C PHE A 60 -12.25 -16.27 5.34
N LEU A 61 -11.46 -15.71 4.46
CA LEU A 61 -10.82 -14.42 4.68
C LEU A 61 -11.70 -13.26 4.19
N PRO A 62 -12.22 -12.39 5.07
CA PRO A 62 -13.05 -11.26 4.67
C PRO A 62 -12.34 -10.37 3.66
N PRO A 63 -13.03 -9.82 2.63
CA PRO A 63 -12.40 -9.02 1.59
C PRO A 63 -11.59 -7.82 2.10
N SER A 64 -12.02 -7.20 3.20
CA SER A 64 -11.29 -6.10 3.82
C SER A 64 -9.99 -6.55 4.48
N THR A 65 -10.00 -7.71 5.12
CA THR A 65 -8.81 -8.32 5.72
C THR A 65 -7.86 -8.80 4.64
N PHE A 66 -8.39 -9.51 3.63
CA PHE A 66 -7.62 -9.91 2.46
C PHE A 66 -6.90 -8.71 1.81
N ALA A 67 -7.61 -7.60 1.58
CA ALA A 67 -7.01 -6.42 0.95
C ALA A 67 -5.84 -5.83 1.77
N ARG A 68 -5.90 -5.90 3.10
CA ARG A 68 -4.80 -5.45 3.97
C ARG A 68 -3.58 -6.37 3.88
N TRP A 69 -3.79 -7.67 3.97
CA TRP A 69 -2.71 -8.64 3.87
C TRP A 69 -2.11 -8.69 2.47
N ASN A 70 -2.94 -8.64 1.44
CA ASN A 70 -2.49 -8.57 0.05
C ASN A 70 -1.70 -7.28 -0.26
N ALA A 71 -1.95 -6.18 0.46
CA ALA A 71 -1.13 -4.97 0.33
C ALA A 71 0.31 -5.22 0.75
N LYS A 72 0.55 -6.03 1.80
CA LYS A 72 1.90 -6.42 2.22
C LYS A 72 2.59 -7.31 1.17
N VAL A 73 1.87 -8.28 0.63
CA VAL A 73 2.38 -9.13 -0.48
C VAL A 73 2.78 -8.27 -1.68
N ARG A 74 1.96 -7.28 -2.05
CA ARG A 74 2.27 -6.37 -3.16
C ARG A 74 3.51 -5.51 -2.91
N ILE A 75 3.79 -5.12 -1.66
CA ILE A 75 5.04 -4.43 -1.30
C ILE A 75 6.21 -5.38 -1.56
N LEU A 76 6.13 -6.60 -1.04
CA LEU A 76 7.14 -7.63 -1.24
C LEU A 76 7.37 -7.93 -2.73
N ASP A 77 6.31 -8.12 -3.50
CA ASP A 77 6.39 -8.36 -4.95
C ASP A 77 7.07 -7.21 -5.70
N GLN A 78 6.82 -5.97 -5.27
CA GLN A 78 7.47 -4.81 -5.87
C GLN A 78 8.97 -4.76 -5.54
N LEU A 79 9.34 -5.06 -4.31
CA LEU A 79 10.73 -5.12 -3.88
C LEU A 79 11.50 -6.25 -4.59
N ARG A 80 10.90 -7.43 -4.72
CA ARG A 80 11.50 -8.58 -5.42
C ARG A 80 11.77 -8.35 -6.90
N LYS A 81 11.14 -7.37 -7.53
CA LYS A 81 11.42 -7.03 -8.94
C LYS A 81 12.78 -6.37 -9.14
N VAL A 82 13.29 -5.75 -8.10
CA VAL A 82 14.52 -4.95 -8.16
C VAL A 82 15.60 -5.40 -7.18
N LEU A 83 15.24 -6.25 -6.22
CA LEU A 83 16.15 -6.71 -5.16
C LEU A 83 16.05 -8.24 -5.00
N PRO A 84 17.17 -8.93 -4.80
CA PRO A 84 17.25 -10.38 -4.57
C PRO A 84 16.85 -10.73 -3.13
N ILE A 85 15.56 -10.66 -2.80
CA ILE A 85 15.06 -10.98 -1.47
C ILE A 85 15.00 -12.48 -1.28
N THR A 86 15.66 -12.99 -0.24
CA THR A 86 15.74 -14.41 0.12
C THR A 86 14.91 -14.77 1.33
N ALA A 87 14.76 -13.84 2.27
CA ALA A 87 14.04 -14.05 3.52
C ALA A 87 13.08 -12.89 3.84
N VAL A 88 12.05 -13.19 4.61
CA VAL A 88 11.08 -12.20 5.11
C VAL A 88 10.93 -12.38 6.61
N VAL A 89 11.12 -11.31 7.36
CA VAL A 89 10.90 -11.28 8.81
C VAL A 89 9.60 -10.52 9.10
N VAL A 90 8.75 -11.06 9.93
CA VAL A 90 7.44 -10.47 10.23
C VAL A 90 7.24 -10.41 11.75
N GLU A 91 6.77 -9.28 12.24
CA GLU A 91 6.29 -9.16 13.62
C GLU A 91 4.98 -9.94 13.77
N ASP A 92 5.01 -10.97 14.60
CA ASP A 92 3.84 -11.82 14.87
C ASP A 92 3.02 -11.25 16.03
N VAL A 93 2.04 -10.43 15.70
CA VAL A 93 1.11 -9.86 16.67
C VAL A 93 -0.03 -10.85 16.92
N ALA A 94 -0.15 -11.35 18.13
CA ALA A 94 -1.24 -12.22 18.54
C ALA A 94 -2.57 -11.46 18.59
N ALA A 95 -3.67 -12.13 18.21
CA ALA A 95 -5.00 -11.60 18.39
C ALA A 95 -5.38 -11.62 19.88
N VAL A 96 -5.72 -10.44 20.42
CA VAL A 96 -6.22 -10.33 21.80
C VAL A 96 -7.74 -10.47 21.76
N THR A 97 -8.25 -11.48 22.47
CA THR A 97 -9.70 -11.64 22.72
C THR A 97 -10.09 -10.74 23.89
N LYS A 98 -11.31 -10.21 23.88
CA LYS A 98 -11.84 -9.42 24.99
C LYS A 98 -11.86 -10.28 26.27
N LYS A 99 -11.41 -9.71 27.39
CA LYS A 99 -11.21 -10.35 28.70
C LYS A 99 -12.38 -11.18 29.22
N HIS A 100 -13.60 -10.94 28.75
CA HIS A 100 -14.82 -11.64 29.17
C HIS A 100 -15.48 -12.49 28.05
N CYS A 101 -14.83 -12.65 26.89
CA CYS A 101 -15.34 -13.48 25.79
C CYS A 101 -14.68 -14.87 25.86
N THR A 102 -15.16 -15.70 26.77
CA THR A 102 -14.64 -17.05 27.04
C THR A 102 -14.72 -18.04 25.86
N ARG A 103 -15.41 -17.70 24.79
CA ARG A 103 -15.66 -18.62 23.66
C ARG A 103 -15.05 -18.18 22.33
N TRP A 104 -14.24 -17.14 22.28
CA TRP A 104 -13.60 -16.75 21.04
C TRP A 104 -12.28 -17.51 20.85
N ASN A 105 -12.32 -18.46 19.95
CA ASN A 105 -11.09 -19.08 19.51
C ASN A 105 -10.30 -18.07 18.65
N THR A 106 -9.16 -17.62 19.16
CA THR A 106 -8.27 -16.66 18.49
C THR A 106 -7.92 -17.09 17.08
N ASN A 107 -7.79 -18.39 16.81
CA ASN A 107 -7.46 -18.96 15.51
C ASN A 107 -8.50 -18.67 14.42
N PHE A 108 -9.72 -18.32 14.79
CA PHE A 108 -10.78 -17.94 13.85
C PHE A 108 -10.92 -16.44 13.66
N SER A 109 -10.14 -15.64 14.37
CA SER A 109 -10.16 -14.20 14.20
C SER A 109 -9.73 -13.84 12.77
N PRO A 110 -10.30 -12.78 12.16
CA PRO A 110 -9.85 -12.30 10.85
C PRO A 110 -8.36 -11.95 10.81
N LEU A 111 -7.78 -11.59 11.95
CA LEU A 111 -6.35 -11.33 12.08
C LEU A 111 -5.56 -12.63 11.88
N GLU A 112 -5.87 -13.67 12.65
CA GLU A 112 -5.14 -14.94 12.59
C GLU A 112 -5.32 -15.67 11.25
N VAL A 113 -6.56 -15.71 10.74
CA VAL A 113 -6.82 -16.26 9.40
C VAL A 113 -6.01 -15.50 8.34
N GLY A 114 -5.93 -14.18 8.46
CA GLY A 114 -5.14 -13.35 7.55
C GLY A 114 -3.64 -13.60 7.67
N LYS A 115 -3.10 -13.75 8.88
CA LYS A 115 -1.70 -14.12 9.12
C LYS A 115 -1.37 -15.45 8.46
N GLN A 116 -2.16 -16.48 8.70
CA GLN A 116 -1.94 -17.81 8.13
C GLN A 116 -1.99 -17.79 6.60
N TRP A 117 -2.88 -16.99 6.01
CA TRP A 117 -2.92 -16.77 4.57
C TRP A 117 -1.61 -16.12 4.08
N PHE A 118 -1.15 -15.07 4.76
CA PHE A 118 0.06 -14.32 4.41
C PHE A 118 1.31 -15.20 4.53
N TYR A 119 1.46 -15.96 5.61
CA TYR A 119 2.60 -16.85 5.83
C TYR A 119 2.67 -17.96 4.78
N ARG A 120 1.54 -18.56 4.43
CA ARG A 120 1.49 -19.54 3.32
C ARG A 120 1.87 -18.90 1.99
N THR A 121 1.45 -17.67 1.75
CA THR A 121 1.79 -16.95 0.53
C THR A 121 3.30 -16.70 0.43
N ILE A 122 3.94 -16.27 1.51
CA ILE A 122 5.40 -16.06 1.55
C ILE A 122 6.15 -17.37 1.28
N ARG A 123 5.78 -18.45 1.97
CA ARG A 123 6.40 -19.77 1.75
C ARG A 123 6.17 -20.28 0.32
N GLY A 124 4.99 -20.05 -0.23
CA GLY A 124 4.66 -20.39 -1.63
C GLY A 124 5.47 -19.60 -2.67
N LEU A 125 6.06 -18.47 -2.29
CA LEU A 125 6.99 -17.72 -3.11
C LEU A 125 8.45 -18.23 -3.03
N GLY A 126 8.71 -19.30 -2.27
CA GLY A 126 10.03 -19.86 -2.06
C GLY A 126 10.92 -19.06 -1.10
N LEU A 127 10.31 -18.17 -0.27
CA LEU A 127 11.05 -17.32 0.65
C LEU A 127 11.09 -17.92 2.06
N THR A 128 12.23 -17.77 2.73
CA THR A 128 12.37 -18.13 4.15
C THR A 128 11.56 -17.14 4.99
N LEU A 129 10.73 -17.65 5.89
CA LEU A 129 9.89 -16.83 6.78
C LEU A 129 10.38 -16.92 8.22
N HIS A 130 10.78 -15.80 8.79
CA HIS A 130 11.09 -15.65 10.20
C HIS A 130 9.98 -14.87 10.90
N LEU A 131 9.65 -15.28 12.11
CA LEU A 131 8.66 -14.61 12.96
C LEU A 131 9.35 -14.06 14.18
N ARG A 132 8.99 -12.84 14.59
CA ARG A 132 9.43 -12.20 15.83
C ARG A 132 8.22 -11.66 16.57
N THR A 133 8.18 -11.86 17.85
CA THR A 133 7.16 -11.27 18.72
C THR A 133 7.44 -9.79 18.96
N GLY A 134 6.44 -9.05 19.46
CA GLY A 134 6.64 -7.65 19.84
C GLY A 134 7.66 -7.47 20.97
N TYR A 135 7.79 -8.45 21.87
CA TYR A 135 8.79 -8.48 22.92
C TYR A 135 10.21 -8.61 22.34
N GLU A 136 10.42 -9.58 21.45
CA GLU A 136 11.71 -9.78 20.77
C GLU A 136 12.08 -8.53 19.95
N THR A 137 11.11 -7.94 19.24
CA THR A 137 11.34 -6.71 18.48
C THR A 137 11.79 -5.56 19.37
N LYS A 138 11.24 -5.45 20.59
CA LYS A 138 11.71 -4.46 21.59
C LYS A 138 13.13 -4.77 22.03
N ALA A 139 13.42 -6.01 22.41
CA ALA A 139 14.76 -6.42 22.82
C ALA A 139 15.81 -6.16 21.74
N LEU A 140 15.47 -6.41 20.47
CA LEU A 140 16.34 -6.07 19.34
C LEU A 140 16.59 -4.56 19.20
N ARG A 141 15.56 -3.72 19.39
CA ARG A 141 15.80 -2.27 19.39
C ARG A 141 16.75 -1.83 20.49
N ASP A 142 16.59 -2.40 21.68
CA ASP A 142 17.46 -2.10 22.83
C ASP A 142 18.90 -2.56 22.55
N ARG A 143 19.08 -3.77 21.99
CA ARG A 143 20.38 -4.30 21.55
C ARG A 143 21.07 -3.39 20.53
N PHE A 144 20.34 -2.89 19.52
CA PHE A 144 20.87 -1.98 18.50
C PHE A 144 20.91 -0.51 18.95
N SER A 145 20.55 -0.21 20.20
CA SER A 145 20.48 1.17 20.73
C SER A 145 19.61 2.12 19.89
N LEU A 146 18.55 1.60 19.27
CA LEU A 146 17.64 2.35 18.41
C LEU A 146 16.34 2.71 19.14
N LYS A 147 16.02 4.00 19.15
CA LYS A 147 14.80 4.51 19.79
C LYS A 147 13.65 4.59 18.78
N LYS A 148 12.47 4.11 19.17
CA LYS A 148 11.24 4.26 18.41
C LYS A 148 10.51 5.52 18.83
N ILE A 149 10.05 6.30 17.86
CA ILE A 149 9.24 7.51 18.07
C ILE A 149 7.76 7.15 17.89
N SER A 150 6.93 7.54 18.85
CA SER A 150 5.47 7.28 18.81
C SER A 150 4.72 8.20 17.83
N GLN A 151 5.29 9.36 17.48
CA GLN A 151 4.67 10.34 16.57
C GLN A 151 4.65 9.86 15.12
N LYS A 152 3.61 9.13 14.76
CA LYS A 152 3.44 8.53 13.42
C LYS A 152 3.08 9.52 12.31
N SER A 153 2.87 10.79 12.64
CA SER A 153 2.66 11.85 11.63
C SER A 153 3.95 12.25 10.92
N LYS A 154 5.11 12.06 11.57
CA LYS A 154 6.42 12.35 10.98
C LYS A 154 6.88 11.18 10.12
N PRO A 155 7.19 11.40 8.83
CA PRO A 155 7.71 10.36 7.94
C PRO A 155 9.22 10.17 8.15
N VAL A 156 9.60 9.61 9.29
CA VAL A 156 10.98 9.36 9.67
C VAL A 156 11.22 7.88 9.96
N PHE A 157 12.45 7.42 9.77
CA PHE A 157 12.88 6.05 10.03
C PHE A 157 12.46 5.55 11.41
N ALA A 158 12.78 6.32 12.47
CA ALA A 158 12.51 5.96 13.87
C ALA A 158 11.00 5.79 14.18
N ALA A 159 10.10 6.38 13.39
CA ALA A 159 8.65 6.25 13.59
C ALA A 159 8.04 5.07 12.84
N HIS A 160 8.61 4.67 11.69
CA HIS A 160 7.94 3.76 10.77
C HIS A 160 8.74 2.52 10.38
N ALA A 161 10.07 2.60 10.29
CA ALA A 161 10.89 1.53 9.75
C ALA A 161 11.84 0.89 10.75
N VAL A 162 12.05 1.49 11.92
CA VAL A 162 13.01 0.98 12.92
C VAL A 162 12.71 -0.46 13.35
N ASP A 163 11.44 -0.81 13.59
CA ASP A 163 11.08 -2.16 13.99
C ASP A 163 11.35 -3.18 12.87
N ALA A 164 11.01 -2.79 11.63
CA ALA A 164 11.28 -3.63 10.47
C ALA A 164 12.79 -3.80 10.25
N TRP A 165 13.56 -2.73 10.46
CA TRP A 165 15.02 -2.78 10.31
C TRP A 165 15.67 -3.71 11.34
N VAL A 166 15.36 -3.56 12.63
CA VAL A 166 16.00 -4.40 13.67
C VAL A 166 15.69 -5.89 13.50
N MET A 167 14.47 -6.22 13.06
CA MET A 167 14.10 -7.60 12.76
C MET A 167 14.86 -8.15 11.55
N ALA A 168 15.03 -7.35 10.50
CA ALA A 168 15.77 -7.75 9.32
C ALA A 168 17.26 -7.84 9.59
N ALA A 169 17.83 -6.92 10.36
CA ALA A 169 19.24 -6.91 10.79
C ALA A 169 19.60 -8.14 11.63
N ASP A 170 18.71 -8.55 12.52
CA ASP A 170 18.91 -9.77 13.32
C ASP A 170 19.06 -11.03 12.47
N VAL A 171 18.41 -11.09 11.32
CA VAL A 171 18.50 -12.24 10.40
C VAL A 171 19.64 -12.07 9.39
N SER A 172 19.92 -10.85 8.95
CA SER A 172 20.97 -10.60 7.96
C SER A 172 22.36 -10.44 8.55
N GLY A 173 22.49 -10.21 9.86
CA GLY A 173 23.74 -9.96 10.54
C GLY A 173 24.24 -8.51 10.49
N ALA A 174 23.41 -7.56 9.99
CA ALA A 174 23.79 -6.15 9.97
C ALA A 174 23.88 -5.56 11.38
N GLU A 175 24.93 -4.77 11.64
CA GLU A 175 25.20 -4.24 12.99
C GLU A 175 24.58 -2.88 13.25
N ARG A 176 24.44 -2.05 12.22
CA ARG A 176 23.90 -0.68 12.34
C ARG A 176 23.20 -0.23 11.06
N PRO A 177 22.22 0.67 11.15
CA PRO A 177 21.60 1.22 9.96
C PRO A 177 22.57 2.18 9.25
N THR A 178 22.98 1.86 8.05
CA THR A 178 23.82 2.69 7.19
C THR A 178 23.03 3.81 6.51
N GLU A 179 21.74 3.57 6.25
CA GLU A 179 20.81 4.52 5.65
C GLU A 179 19.55 4.65 6.51
N GLN A 180 19.18 5.87 6.88
CA GLN A 180 17.96 6.20 7.64
C GLN A 180 16.94 7.01 6.82
N GLY A 181 17.18 7.19 5.54
CA GLY A 181 16.19 7.74 4.61
C GLY A 181 14.96 6.85 4.54
N LEU A 182 13.81 7.46 4.30
CA LEU A 182 12.52 6.76 4.29
C LEU A 182 11.80 6.97 2.97
N TYR A 183 11.47 5.89 2.29
CA TYR A 183 10.61 5.89 1.12
C TYR A 183 9.14 5.78 1.53
N TYR A 184 8.35 6.77 1.16
CA TYR A 184 6.91 6.75 1.39
C TYR A 184 6.16 6.35 0.13
N TRP A 185 5.49 5.21 0.19
CA TRP A 185 4.70 4.67 -0.92
C TRP A 185 3.22 4.95 -0.74
N THR A 186 2.65 5.73 -1.67
CA THR A 186 1.22 6.01 -1.75
C THR A 186 0.61 5.25 -2.93
N PRO A 187 -0.38 4.37 -2.70
CA PRO A 187 -0.96 3.57 -3.78
C PRO A 187 -1.69 4.45 -4.80
N ILE A 188 -1.46 4.19 -6.08
CA ILE A 188 -2.18 4.83 -7.18
C ILE A 188 -3.50 4.09 -7.40
N ARG A 189 -4.60 4.83 -7.46
CA ARG A 189 -5.92 4.28 -7.78
C ARG A 189 -6.13 4.28 -9.29
N PHE A 190 -6.16 3.09 -9.89
CA PHE A 190 -6.18 2.96 -11.34
C PHE A 190 -7.54 3.05 -12.01
N PHE A 191 -8.64 2.86 -11.28
CA PHE A 191 -9.96 2.85 -11.90
C PHE A 191 -11.06 3.30 -10.95
N ARG A 192 -12.12 3.83 -11.54
CA ARG A 192 -13.42 3.99 -10.89
C ARG A 192 -14.30 2.82 -11.30
N ARG A 193 -14.88 2.15 -10.35
CA ARG A 193 -15.90 1.16 -10.64
C ARG A 193 -17.23 1.87 -10.86
N GLN A 194 -17.84 1.63 -12.00
CA GLN A 194 -19.20 2.04 -12.26
C GLN A 194 -20.15 1.20 -11.40
N LEU A 195 -20.88 1.82 -10.48
CA LEU A 195 -21.78 1.13 -9.55
C LEU A 195 -23.14 0.83 -10.15
N HIS A 196 -23.63 1.69 -11.05
CA HIS A 196 -24.89 1.54 -11.76
C HIS A 196 -24.81 2.15 -13.16
N ARG A 197 -25.56 1.58 -14.06
CA ARG A 197 -25.57 2.00 -15.47
C ARG A 197 -26.74 2.94 -15.77
N LEU A 198 -27.80 2.86 -14.98
CA LEU A 198 -28.99 3.69 -15.18
C LEU A 198 -28.68 5.15 -14.82
N GLN A 199 -29.01 6.07 -15.71
CA GLN A 199 -28.89 7.50 -15.55
C GLN A 199 -30.20 8.17 -15.99
N PRO A 200 -31.20 8.24 -15.09
CA PRO A 200 -32.52 8.75 -15.41
C PRO A 200 -32.53 10.20 -15.91
N GLU A 201 -31.66 11.03 -15.33
CA GLU A 201 -31.56 12.47 -15.64
C GLU A 201 -31.18 12.73 -17.10
N THR A 202 -30.50 11.81 -17.75
CA THR A 202 -30.09 11.90 -19.17
C THR A 202 -30.83 10.90 -20.06
N GLY A 203 -31.95 10.36 -19.57
CA GLY A 203 -32.88 9.55 -20.33
C GLY A 203 -32.38 8.17 -20.72
N GLY A 204 -31.37 7.62 -20.07
CA GLY A 204 -30.91 6.35 -20.55
C GLY A 204 -29.88 5.59 -19.71
N ILE A 205 -29.22 4.69 -20.40
CA ILE A 205 -28.16 3.86 -19.85
C ILE A 205 -26.83 4.55 -20.09
N ARG A 206 -26.11 4.83 -19.03
CA ARG A 206 -24.75 5.39 -19.10
C ARG A 206 -23.83 4.46 -19.89
N LYS A 207 -23.08 5.01 -20.85
CA LYS A 207 -22.04 4.30 -21.56
C LYS A 207 -21.02 3.70 -20.56
N PRO A 208 -20.50 2.49 -20.81
CA PRO A 208 -19.46 1.92 -19.98
C PRO A 208 -18.27 2.89 -19.88
N TYR A 209 -17.86 3.20 -18.67
CA TYR A 209 -16.67 4.03 -18.44
C TYR A 209 -15.83 3.43 -17.32
N GLY A 210 -14.64 3.92 -17.23
CA GLY A 210 -13.69 3.42 -16.27
C GLY A 210 -12.80 2.35 -16.87
N GLY A 211 -12.27 1.50 -16.61
CA GLY A 211 -11.32 0.55 -17.17
C GLY A 211 -9.88 0.95 -16.84
N THR A 212 -8.98 0.12 -17.29
CA THR A 212 -7.56 0.20 -16.96
C THR A 212 -6.72 0.79 -18.08
N ARG A 213 -7.31 1.01 -19.25
CA ARG A 213 -6.62 1.56 -20.41
C ARG A 213 -7.21 2.89 -20.85
N SER A 214 -6.36 3.75 -21.37
CA SER A 214 -6.67 5.09 -21.89
C SER A 214 -5.89 5.31 -23.18
N LEU A 215 -6.56 5.33 -24.32
CA LEU A 215 -5.93 5.38 -25.66
C LEU A 215 -4.80 4.34 -25.82
N GLY A 216 -5.09 3.07 -25.53
CA GLY A 216 -4.10 2.00 -25.59
C GLY A 216 -3.13 1.93 -24.41
N LEU A 217 -2.94 3.02 -23.67
CA LEU A 217 -2.04 3.10 -22.53
C LEU A 217 -2.73 2.66 -21.24
N THR A 218 -2.02 1.95 -20.41
CA THR A 218 -2.54 1.51 -19.10
C THR A 218 -2.52 2.67 -18.11
N ARG A 219 -3.58 2.84 -17.34
CA ARG A 219 -3.59 3.81 -16.22
C ARG A 219 -2.46 3.50 -15.25
N GLY A 220 -1.79 4.54 -14.78
CA GLY A 220 -0.63 4.43 -13.92
C GLY A 220 0.67 4.13 -14.70
N THR A 221 0.64 4.11 -16.02
CA THR A 221 1.88 4.11 -16.79
C THR A 221 2.61 5.43 -16.57
N LEU A 222 3.84 5.35 -16.12
CA LEU A 222 4.76 6.47 -16.07
C LEU A 222 5.16 6.82 -17.49
N VAL A 223 5.03 8.08 -17.85
CA VAL A 223 5.34 8.60 -19.18
C VAL A 223 6.22 9.84 -19.08
N ARG A 224 7.07 10.01 -20.06
CA ARG A 224 7.76 11.28 -20.30
C ARG A 224 6.95 12.04 -21.35
N HIS A 225 6.40 13.19 -20.97
CA HIS A 225 5.68 14.07 -21.88
C HIS A 225 6.59 15.25 -22.29
N ILE A 226 6.57 15.60 -23.56
CA ILE A 226 7.47 16.64 -24.13
C ILE A 226 7.40 17.95 -23.31
N LYS A 227 6.18 18.42 -22.99
CA LYS A 227 5.98 19.68 -22.25
C LYS A 227 5.97 19.53 -20.73
N HIS A 228 5.47 18.40 -20.21
CA HIS A 228 5.16 18.23 -18.78
C HIS A 228 6.15 17.33 -18.05
N GLY A 229 7.19 16.85 -18.73
CA GLY A 229 8.20 15.99 -18.14
C GLY A 229 7.65 14.66 -17.61
N LEU A 230 8.12 14.22 -16.46
CA LEU A 230 7.77 12.93 -15.88
C LEU A 230 6.40 12.98 -15.19
N THR A 231 5.44 12.26 -15.75
CA THR A 231 4.05 12.20 -15.30
C THR A 231 3.52 10.78 -15.38
N TYR A 232 2.33 10.51 -14.86
CA TYR A 232 1.66 9.23 -15.07
C TYR A 232 0.24 9.41 -15.63
N ILE A 233 -0.23 8.42 -16.36
CA ILE A 233 -1.53 8.43 -17.01
C ILE A 233 -2.64 8.18 -15.99
N GLY A 234 -3.55 9.14 -15.86
CA GLY A 234 -4.73 9.04 -15.00
C GLY A 234 -5.99 8.56 -15.71
N GLY A 235 -6.18 8.93 -16.97
CA GLY A 235 -7.37 8.59 -17.75
C GLY A 235 -7.43 9.30 -19.09
N THR A 236 -8.55 9.19 -19.77
CA THR A 236 -8.83 9.91 -21.02
C THR A 236 -10.11 10.72 -20.92
N LEU A 237 -10.15 11.82 -21.63
CA LEU A 237 -11.35 12.61 -21.87
C LEU A 237 -11.32 13.15 -23.31
N LYS A 238 -12.38 12.92 -24.08
CA LYS A 238 -12.53 13.41 -25.46
C LYS A 238 -11.28 13.14 -26.33
N GLY A 239 -10.75 11.91 -26.30
CA GLY A 239 -9.57 11.51 -27.07
C GLY A 239 -8.22 12.03 -26.57
N LYS A 240 -8.19 12.81 -25.49
CA LYS A 240 -6.96 13.34 -24.89
C LYS A 240 -6.63 12.62 -23.58
N VAL A 241 -5.35 12.59 -23.20
CA VAL A 241 -4.84 11.92 -22.01
C VAL A 241 -4.79 12.89 -20.82
N SER A 242 -5.26 12.43 -19.67
CA SER A 242 -5.08 13.14 -18.40
C SER A 242 -3.78 12.71 -17.76
N LEU A 243 -2.88 13.68 -17.56
CA LEU A 243 -1.58 13.46 -16.92
C LEU A 243 -1.59 13.94 -15.47
N HIS A 244 -0.94 13.18 -14.62
CA HIS A 244 -0.80 13.46 -13.20
C HIS A 244 0.67 13.49 -12.81
N SER A 245 1.03 14.37 -11.89
CA SER A 245 2.38 14.43 -11.34
C SER A 245 2.74 13.11 -10.64
N ALA A 246 3.88 12.56 -10.98
CA ALA A 246 4.40 11.36 -10.35
C ALA A 246 4.68 11.55 -8.85
N VAL A 247 5.00 12.77 -8.43
CA VAL A 247 5.31 13.14 -7.05
C VAL A 247 4.05 13.46 -6.24
N THR A 248 3.28 14.46 -6.66
CA THR A 248 2.14 14.97 -5.88
C THR A 248 0.84 14.19 -6.14
N GLY A 249 0.72 13.52 -7.28
CA GLY A 249 -0.50 12.88 -7.75
C GLY A 249 -1.59 13.85 -8.19
N LYS A 250 -1.34 15.16 -8.15
CA LYS A 250 -2.26 16.17 -8.67
C LYS A 250 -2.30 16.11 -10.20
N ARG A 251 -3.46 16.44 -10.77
CA ARG A 251 -3.60 16.53 -12.22
C ARG A 251 -2.77 17.71 -12.73
N VAL A 252 -1.93 17.44 -13.73
CA VAL A 252 -1.13 18.45 -14.43
C VAL A 252 -1.90 19.00 -15.63
N THR A 253 -2.44 18.09 -16.45
CA THR A 253 -3.26 18.45 -17.60
C THR A 253 -4.29 17.38 -17.89
N GLN A 254 -5.37 17.76 -18.56
CA GLN A 254 -6.42 16.85 -19.03
C GLN A 254 -6.45 16.73 -20.56
N SER A 255 -5.65 17.53 -21.24
CA SER A 255 -5.70 17.74 -22.68
C SER A 255 -4.43 17.32 -23.42
N ALA A 256 -3.56 16.50 -22.82
CA ALA A 256 -2.36 16.01 -23.47
C ALA A 256 -2.71 15.07 -24.65
N LYS A 257 -1.96 15.17 -25.73
CA LYS A 257 -2.03 14.20 -26.83
C LYS A 257 -1.33 12.90 -26.41
N GLY A 258 -1.83 11.77 -26.85
CA GLY A 258 -1.20 10.47 -26.58
C GLY A 258 0.17 10.33 -27.25
N GLU A 259 0.32 10.95 -28.40
CA GLU A 259 1.55 10.99 -29.22
C GLU A 259 2.72 11.65 -28.48
N ASP A 260 2.44 12.70 -27.70
CA ASP A 260 3.45 13.43 -26.91
C ASP A 260 3.91 12.67 -25.65
N CYS A 261 3.37 11.47 -25.41
CA CYS A 261 3.64 10.66 -24.22
C CYS A 261 4.51 9.45 -24.55
N THR A 262 5.77 9.47 -24.19
CA THR A 262 6.65 8.29 -24.28
C THR A 262 6.45 7.42 -23.04
N PRO A 263 5.90 6.20 -23.15
CA PRO A 263 5.70 5.32 -22.00
C PRO A 263 7.02 4.75 -21.52
N LEU A 264 7.24 4.77 -20.20
CA LEU A 264 8.44 4.25 -19.56
C LEU A 264 8.17 2.93 -18.84
N THR A 265 7.33 2.96 -17.80
CA THR A 265 7.01 1.78 -17.01
C THR A 265 5.64 1.95 -16.35
N ARG A 266 5.09 0.87 -15.82
CA ARG A 266 3.87 0.92 -15.02
C ARG A 266 4.21 0.99 -13.54
N ILE A 267 3.74 2.04 -12.87
CA ILE A 267 3.89 2.21 -11.44
C ILE A 267 2.58 1.91 -10.71
N ALA A 268 2.67 1.22 -9.59
CA ALA A 268 1.53 0.98 -8.69
C ALA A 268 1.50 1.97 -7.52
N TRP A 269 2.60 2.63 -7.26
CA TRP A 269 2.82 3.50 -6.12
C TRP A 269 3.45 4.81 -6.58
N ARG A 270 3.05 5.91 -5.95
CA ARG A 270 3.86 7.13 -5.95
C ARG A 270 4.86 7.01 -4.83
N THR A 271 6.08 7.39 -5.11
CA THR A 271 7.18 7.33 -4.15
C THR A 271 7.62 8.74 -3.80
N THR A 272 7.71 9.04 -2.51
CA THR A 272 8.35 10.25 -1.98
C THR A 272 9.49 9.81 -1.07
N ARG A 273 10.68 10.34 -1.26
CA ARG A 273 11.82 10.08 -0.39
C ARG A 273 11.92 11.20 0.65
N TYR A 274 12.06 10.80 1.89
CA TYR A 274 12.41 11.68 2.99
C TYR A 274 13.85 11.36 3.40
N ALA A 275 14.71 12.39 3.41
CA ALA A 275 16.08 12.22 3.86
C ALA A 275 16.10 11.78 5.33
N GLY A 276 17.00 10.87 5.69
CA GLY A 276 17.28 10.53 7.07
C GLY A 276 17.82 11.74 7.82
N ILE A 277 17.63 11.79 9.13
CA ILE A 277 18.34 12.73 9.99
C ILE A 277 19.79 12.20 10.11
N GLY A 278 20.55 12.31 9.02
CA GLY A 278 21.98 12.06 9.00
C GLY A 278 22.72 13.33 9.42
N ARG A 279 23.82 13.16 10.12
CA ARG A 279 24.72 14.20 10.61
C ARG A 279 24.72 15.41 9.69
N ARG A 280 24.49 16.58 10.29
CA ARG A 280 24.71 17.87 9.62
C ARG A 280 26.14 17.88 9.07
N HIS A 281 26.32 17.64 7.80
CA HIS A 281 27.44 18.23 7.11
C HIS A 281 27.17 19.73 7.14
N SER A 282 27.94 20.43 7.94
CA SER A 282 28.06 21.88 7.88
C SER A 282 28.49 22.26 6.46
N SER A 283 27.54 22.72 5.68
CA SER A 283 27.80 23.41 4.42
C SER A 283 27.21 24.83 4.53
N PRO A 284 27.91 25.85 4.08
CA PRO A 284 27.54 27.22 4.35
C PRO A 284 26.31 27.66 3.58
N GLY A 285 25.56 28.54 4.19
CA GLY A 285 24.29 29.10 3.84
C GLY A 285 23.94 29.21 2.36
N LEU A 286 22.73 28.73 2.07
CA LEU A 286 21.94 29.19 0.92
C LEU A 286 20.45 29.06 1.24
N ASN A 287 19.85 30.21 1.20
CA ASN A 287 18.46 30.62 1.09
C ASN A 287 17.33 29.59 1.19
N ARG A 288 16.33 30.00 1.97
CA ARG A 288 14.95 29.49 1.99
C ARG A 288 14.38 29.45 0.57
N GLY A 289 14.29 28.28 0.03
CA GLY A 289 13.63 27.96 -1.23
C GLY A 289 13.00 26.58 -1.14
N SER A 290 11.82 26.44 -1.66
CA SER A 290 10.93 25.27 -1.75
C SER A 290 11.60 23.91 -1.88
N PRO A 291 10.96 22.79 -1.45
CA PRO A 291 11.56 21.48 -1.43
C PRO A 291 11.96 21.04 -2.85
N ALA A 292 13.25 20.95 -3.10
CA ALA A 292 13.80 20.40 -4.32
C ALA A 292 13.51 18.89 -4.37
N CYS A 293 12.81 18.47 -5.42
CA CYS A 293 12.65 17.09 -5.82
C CYS A 293 13.87 16.73 -6.69
N SER A 294 14.73 15.84 -6.23
CA SER A 294 15.67 15.13 -7.10
C SER A 294 15.22 13.68 -7.26
N LEU A 295 15.26 13.25 -8.48
CA LEU A 295 14.95 11.90 -8.98
C LEU A 295 15.78 10.81 -8.33
#